data_20ef7d01169ec9fc7843c1183471679c
#
_entry.id   20ef7d01169ec9fc7843c1183471679c
#
_cell.length_a   1.000
_cell.length_b   1.000
_cell.length_c   1.000
_cell.angle_alpha   90.00
_cell.angle_beta   90.00
_cell.angle_gamma   90.00
#
_symmetry.space_group_name_H-M   'P 1'
#
loop_
_entity.id
_entity.type
_entity.pdbx_description
1 polymer ?
#
loop_
_entity_poly.entity_id
_entity_poly.type
_entity_poly.pdbx_seq_one_letter_code
_entity_poly.pdbx_strand_id
1 'polypeptide(L)'
;MKIILLGYGKMGHEVEQIALQRGHEIIARIDKDKDIETQRLRDSETHEIVAIEFSTPATALENINLCFDMNIPVVCGTTGWYEHLDEVKARCEKENQALFYAPNFSIGMNITFMLNQQLAKLSEKYGYRLSLTETHHIHKLDKPSGTAVKLAEDIIESNENYNSWKL
;
A
#
# COMPACT_ATOMS: atom_id res chain seq x y z
N MET A 1 -5.53 7.52 -19.25
CA MET A 1 -6.15 6.28 -18.71
C MET A 1 -7.35 6.66 -17.86
N LYS A 2 -8.29 5.74 -17.69
CA LYS A 2 -9.45 5.87 -16.81
C LYS A 2 -9.10 5.30 -15.43
N ILE A 3 -9.46 6.00 -14.37
CA ILE A 3 -9.10 5.62 -13.01
C ILE A 3 -10.37 5.50 -12.16
N ILE A 4 -10.45 4.42 -11.38
CA ILE A 4 -11.42 4.22 -10.30
C ILE A 4 -10.71 4.48 -8.98
N LEU A 5 -11.31 5.27 -8.10
CA LEU A 5 -10.82 5.47 -6.74
C LEU A 5 -11.66 4.63 -5.77
N LEU A 6 -11.01 3.69 -5.11
CA LEU A 6 -11.57 2.87 -4.03
C LEU A 6 -11.09 3.43 -2.70
N GLY A 7 -12.00 4.03 -1.94
CA GLY A 7 -11.69 4.90 -0.82
C GLY A 7 -11.51 6.35 -1.26
N TYR A 8 -12.41 7.21 -0.79
CA TYR A 8 -12.42 8.63 -1.17
C TYR A 8 -12.24 9.54 0.06
N GLY A 9 -11.29 9.15 0.91
CA GLY A 9 -10.81 9.95 2.02
C GLY A 9 -9.69 10.92 1.59
N LYS A 10 -8.82 11.29 2.53
CA LYS A 10 -7.73 12.24 2.32
C LYS A 10 -6.84 11.87 1.11
N MET A 11 -6.42 10.58 1.06
CA MET A 11 -5.58 10.09 -0.05
C MET A 11 -6.34 10.05 -1.38
N GLY A 12 -7.62 9.65 -1.39
CA GLY A 12 -8.42 9.64 -2.60
C GLY A 12 -8.52 11.01 -3.25
N HIS A 13 -8.72 12.07 -2.46
CA HIS A 13 -8.76 13.46 -2.95
C HIS A 13 -7.42 13.90 -3.55
N GLU A 14 -6.29 13.59 -2.89
CA GLU A 14 -4.96 13.92 -3.40
C GLU A 14 -4.65 13.18 -4.72
N VAL A 15 -4.98 11.88 -4.78
CA VAL A 15 -4.80 11.08 -5.97
C VAL A 15 -5.64 11.62 -7.13
N GLU A 16 -6.90 11.99 -6.89
CA GLU A 16 -7.76 12.59 -7.91
C GLU A 16 -7.15 13.87 -8.46
N GLN A 17 -6.76 14.81 -7.58
CA GLN A 17 -6.18 16.08 -8.00
C GLN A 17 -4.99 15.88 -8.91
N ILE A 18 -4.06 14.99 -8.54
CA ILE A 18 -2.87 14.71 -9.34
C ILE A 18 -3.21 13.97 -10.63
N ALA A 19 -4.15 13.04 -10.61
CA ALA A 19 -4.58 12.30 -11.79
C ALA A 19 -5.18 13.24 -12.84
N LEU A 20 -6.05 14.16 -12.44
CA LEU A 20 -6.64 15.17 -13.32
C LEU A 20 -5.58 16.12 -13.89
N GLN A 21 -4.63 16.59 -13.07
CA GLN A 21 -3.49 17.41 -13.53
C GLN A 21 -2.63 16.70 -14.58
N ARG A 22 -2.54 15.37 -14.50
CA ARG A 22 -1.81 14.53 -15.47
C ARG A 22 -2.63 14.12 -16.69
N GLY A 23 -3.87 14.63 -16.81
CA GLY A 23 -4.75 14.33 -17.94
C GLY A 23 -5.39 12.94 -17.89
N HIS A 24 -5.51 12.34 -16.72
CA HIS A 24 -6.28 11.11 -16.51
C HIS A 24 -7.74 11.44 -16.22
N GLU A 25 -8.63 10.49 -16.46
CA GLU A 25 -10.06 10.60 -16.19
C GLU A 25 -10.44 9.81 -14.94
N ILE A 26 -11.14 10.42 -13.99
CA ILE A 26 -11.72 9.72 -12.85
C ILE A 26 -13.15 9.33 -13.20
N ILE A 27 -13.37 8.04 -13.44
CA ILE A 27 -14.67 7.52 -13.87
C ILE A 27 -15.57 7.08 -12.72
N ALA A 28 -14.98 6.76 -11.54
CA ALA A 28 -15.76 6.43 -10.35
C ALA A 28 -14.98 6.77 -9.06
N ARG A 29 -15.73 7.07 -8.00
CA ARG A 29 -15.24 7.31 -6.64
C ARG A 29 -16.10 6.46 -5.71
N ILE A 30 -15.55 5.35 -5.24
CA ILE A 30 -16.26 4.37 -4.43
C ILE A 30 -15.84 4.56 -2.97
N ASP A 31 -16.79 4.94 -2.13
CA ASP A 31 -16.64 5.03 -0.68
C ASP A 31 -17.77 4.20 -0.02
N LYS A 32 -17.82 4.14 1.31
CA LYS A 32 -18.56 3.20 2.17
C LYS A 32 -20.03 2.86 1.79
N ASP A 33 -20.70 3.62 0.94
CA ASP A 33 -22.15 3.48 0.68
C ASP A 33 -22.52 3.36 -0.82
N LYS A 34 -21.64 2.81 -1.69
CA LYS A 34 -21.87 2.97 -3.14
C LYS A 34 -21.92 1.70 -3.98
N ASP A 35 -22.89 0.83 -3.71
CA ASP A 35 -23.21 -0.31 -4.58
C ASP A 35 -23.61 0.06 -6.02
N ILE A 36 -24.15 1.29 -6.22
CA ILE A 36 -24.71 1.74 -7.51
C ILE A 36 -23.62 2.04 -8.55
N GLU A 37 -22.45 2.54 -8.15
CA GLU A 37 -21.35 2.83 -9.09
C GLU A 37 -20.67 1.55 -9.56
N THR A 38 -20.64 0.51 -8.75
CA THR A 38 -20.08 -0.80 -9.09
C THR A 38 -20.84 -1.48 -10.23
N GLN A 39 -22.18 -1.33 -10.27
CA GLN A 39 -23.00 -1.86 -11.34
C GLN A 39 -22.69 -1.20 -12.70
N ARG A 40 -22.47 0.11 -12.71
CA ARG A 40 -22.12 0.88 -13.93
C ARG A 40 -20.75 0.51 -14.51
N LEU A 41 -19.81 0.11 -13.64
CA LEU A 41 -18.47 -0.31 -14.06
C LEU A 41 -18.50 -1.65 -14.79
N ARG A 42 -19.41 -2.56 -14.41
CA ARG A 42 -19.58 -3.87 -15.08
C ARG A 42 -20.04 -3.76 -16.53
N ASP A 43 -20.72 -2.67 -16.86
CA ASP A 43 -21.25 -2.41 -18.20
C ASP A 43 -20.26 -1.63 -19.10
N SER A 44 -19.10 -1.26 -18.57
CA SER A 44 -18.08 -0.49 -19.30
C SER A 44 -16.97 -1.38 -19.87
N GLU A 45 -16.41 -0.99 -21.03
CA GLU A 45 -15.19 -1.61 -21.56
C GLU A 45 -14.03 -1.37 -20.59
N THR A 46 -13.49 -2.44 -19.99
CA THR A 46 -12.49 -2.38 -18.89
C THR A 46 -11.04 -2.20 -19.37
N HIS A 47 -10.77 -2.26 -20.67
CA HIS A 47 -9.42 -2.36 -21.22
C HIS A 47 -8.46 -1.17 -20.97
N GLU A 48 -8.92 -0.06 -20.42
CA GLU A 48 -8.07 1.10 -20.09
C GLU A 48 -8.27 1.60 -18.64
N ILE A 49 -8.92 0.78 -17.81
CA ILE A 49 -9.27 1.15 -16.44
C ILE A 49 -8.21 0.61 -15.48
N VAL A 50 -7.83 1.43 -14.49
CA VAL A 50 -7.00 1.02 -13.34
C VAL A 50 -7.70 1.47 -12.06
N ALA A 51 -7.79 0.60 -11.07
CA ALA A 51 -8.27 0.94 -9.76
C ALA A 51 -7.11 1.42 -8.88
N ILE A 52 -7.32 2.49 -8.10
CA ILE A 52 -6.41 2.94 -7.05
C ILE A 52 -7.15 2.83 -5.72
N GLU A 53 -6.63 1.97 -4.85
CA GLU A 53 -7.26 1.56 -3.60
C GLU A 53 -6.53 2.18 -2.40
N PHE A 54 -7.22 3.11 -1.69
CA PHE A 54 -6.80 3.71 -0.43
C PHE A 54 -8.01 3.85 0.50
N SER A 55 -8.50 2.71 0.99
CA SER A 55 -9.68 2.66 1.86
C SER A 55 -9.30 2.35 3.33
N THR A 56 -9.78 1.24 3.84
CA THR A 56 -9.50 0.78 5.21
C THR A 56 -9.03 -0.69 5.20
N PRO A 57 -8.30 -1.17 6.22
CA PRO A 57 -7.92 -2.57 6.32
C PRO A 57 -9.09 -3.55 6.18
N ALA A 58 -10.26 -3.17 6.72
CA ALA A 58 -11.46 -4.01 6.69
C ALA A 58 -12.10 -4.15 5.30
N THR A 59 -11.87 -3.19 4.40
CA THR A 59 -12.49 -3.15 3.07
C THR A 59 -11.52 -3.41 1.93
N ALA A 60 -10.21 -3.33 2.18
CA ALA A 60 -9.18 -3.46 1.15
C ALA A 60 -9.23 -4.82 0.42
N LEU A 61 -9.39 -5.92 1.18
CA LEU A 61 -9.47 -7.27 0.61
C LEU A 61 -10.69 -7.42 -0.32
N GLU A 62 -11.84 -6.92 0.10
CA GLU A 62 -13.07 -6.93 -0.70
C GLU A 62 -12.92 -6.10 -1.98
N ASN A 63 -12.33 -4.91 -1.86
CA ASN A 63 -12.05 -4.03 -2.99
C ASN A 63 -11.09 -4.66 -4.02
N ILE A 64 -10.03 -5.33 -3.56
CA ILE A 64 -9.09 -6.04 -4.43
C ILE A 64 -9.81 -7.17 -5.16
N ASN A 65 -10.59 -7.98 -4.43
CA ASN A 65 -11.34 -9.08 -5.02
C ASN A 65 -12.38 -8.59 -6.04
N LEU A 66 -13.06 -7.49 -5.76
CA LEU A 66 -13.99 -6.84 -6.69
C LEU A 66 -13.27 -6.44 -8.00
N CYS A 67 -12.07 -5.86 -7.90
CA CYS A 67 -11.27 -5.53 -9.08
C CYS A 67 -10.91 -6.76 -9.91
N PHE A 68 -10.55 -7.87 -9.25
CA PHE A 68 -10.28 -9.14 -9.92
C PHE A 68 -11.52 -9.70 -10.62
N ASP A 69 -12.69 -9.69 -9.95
CA ASP A 69 -13.97 -10.10 -10.55
C ASP A 69 -14.35 -9.31 -11.80
N MET A 70 -13.88 -8.06 -11.88
CA MET A 70 -14.11 -7.15 -12.99
C MET A 70 -12.97 -7.12 -14.00
N ASN A 71 -11.91 -7.91 -13.78
CA ASN A 71 -10.68 -7.92 -14.60
C ASN A 71 -10.05 -6.53 -14.71
N ILE A 72 -10.00 -5.77 -13.59
CA ILE A 72 -9.43 -4.42 -13.50
C ILE A 72 -8.12 -4.49 -12.71
N PRO A 73 -6.98 -4.07 -13.28
CA PRO A 73 -5.73 -3.90 -12.55
C PRO A 73 -5.89 -2.98 -11.33
N VAL A 74 -5.29 -3.36 -10.19
CA VAL A 74 -5.43 -2.58 -8.96
C VAL A 74 -4.09 -2.21 -8.35
N VAL A 75 -3.97 -0.95 -7.93
CA VAL A 75 -2.88 -0.41 -7.13
C VAL A 75 -3.40 -0.17 -5.72
N CYS A 76 -2.90 -0.94 -4.74
CA CYS A 76 -3.36 -0.89 -3.35
C CYS A 76 -2.33 -0.25 -2.44
N GLY A 77 -2.73 0.85 -1.76
CA GLY A 77 -1.95 1.53 -0.73
C GLY A 77 -2.48 1.34 0.68
N THR A 78 -3.63 0.70 0.85
CA THR A 78 -4.13 0.33 2.16
C THR A 78 -3.26 -0.75 2.78
N THR A 79 -2.94 -0.61 4.06
CA THR A 79 -2.20 -1.60 4.86
C THR A 79 -3.15 -2.36 5.79
N GLY A 80 -2.64 -3.41 6.49
CA GLY A 80 -3.39 -4.14 7.50
C GLY A 80 -4.34 -5.23 6.96
N TRP A 81 -4.19 -5.64 5.69
CA TRP A 81 -4.88 -6.78 5.07
C TRP A 81 -3.92 -7.92 4.71
N TYR A 82 -2.64 -7.78 5.01
CA TYR A 82 -1.56 -8.68 4.54
C TYR A 82 -1.63 -10.09 5.11
N GLU A 83 -2.46 -10.35 6.12
CA GLU A 83 -2.76 -11.71 6.56
C GLU A 83 -3.40 -12.58 5.45
N HIS A 84 -4.04 -11.93 4.45
CA HIS A 84 -4.64 -12.55 3.27
C HIS A 84 -3.74 -12.50 2.03
N LEU A 85 -2.49 -12.03 2.16
CA LEU A 85 -1.62 -11.74 1.01
C LEU A 85 -1.34 -12.98 0.15
N ASP A 86 -1.12 -14.14 0.77
CA ASP A 86 -0.82 -15.37 0.03
C ASP A 86 -2.05 -15.87 -0.75
N GLU A 87 -3.25 -15.71 -0.19
CA GLU A 87 -4.51 -16.03 -0.87
C GLU A 87 -4.72 -15.11 -2.09
N VAL A 88 -4.51 -13.81 -1.91
CA VAL A 88 -4.66 -12.81 -2.96
C VAL A 88 -3.63 -13.03 -4.07
N LYS A 89 -2.38 -13.34 -3.74
CA LYS A 89 -1.34 -13.68 -4.73
C LYS A 89 -1.71 -14.94 -5.55
N ALA A 90 -2.12 -16.00 -4.86
CA ALA A 90 -2.53 -17.23 -5.52
C ALA A 90 -3.70 -17.00 -6.48
N ARG A 91 -4.69 -16.19 -6.09
CA ARG A 91 -5.80 -15.78 -6.95
C ARG A 91 -5.32 -14.95 -8.14
N CYS A 92 -4.46 -13.94 -7.87
CA CYS A 92 -3.90 -13.07 -8.90
C CYS A 92 -3.20 -13.86 -10.01
N GLU A 93 -2.35 -14.83 -9.62
CA GLU A 93 -1.64 -15.69 -10.56
C GLU A 93 -2.60 -16.62 -11.32
N LYS A 94 -3.49 -17.31 -10.61
CA LYS A 94 -4.45 -18.28 -11.19
C LYS A 94 -5.37 -17.62 -12.22
N GLU A 95 -5.84 -16.41 -11.94
CA GLU A 95 -6.82 -15.69 -12.77
C GLU A 95 -6.16 -14.68 -13.71
N ASN A 96 -4.80 -14.64 -13.78
CA ASN A 96 -4.01 -13.70 -14.59
C ASN A 96 -4.41 -12.23 -14.33
N GLN A 97 -4.60 -11.89 -13.05
CA GLN A 97 -4.91 -10.55 -12.60
C GLN A 97 -3.66 -9.71 -12.39
N ALA A 98 -3.81 -8.40 -12.17
CA ALA A 98 -2.71 -7.50 -11.90
C ALA A 98 -2.93 -6.74 -10.59
N LEU A 99 -2.04 -6.95 -9.62
CA LEU A 99 -2.01 -6.25 -8.34
C LEU A 99 -0.62 -5.64 -8.11
N PHE A 100 -0.58 -4.34 -7.86
CA PHE A 100 0.58 -3.66 -7.30
C PHE A 100 0.22 -3.12 -5.92
N TYR A 101 0.95 -3.52 -4.89
CA TYR A 101 0.72 -3.06 -3.53
C TYR A 101 2.01 -2.61 -2.86
N ALA A 102 1.93 -1.62 -2.00
CA ALA A 102 3.04 -1.17 -1.19
C ALA A 102 2.54 -0.55 0.12
N PRO A 103 3.26 -0.74 1.23
CA PRO A 103 2.92 -0.09 2.50
C PRO A 103 3.21 1.41 2.48
N ASN A 104 4.03 1.85 1.51
CA ASN A 104 4.38 3.25 1.35
C ASN A 104 4.77 3.56 -0.10
N PHE A 105 4.12 4.54 -0.70
CA PHE A 105 4.38 5.03 -2.05
C PHE A 105 5.28 6.27 -2.09
N SER A 106 5.72 6.78 -0.94
CA SER A 106 6.67 7.88 -0.89
C SER A 106 8.04 7.44 -1.39
N ILE A 107 8.54 8.05 -2.45
CA ILE A 107 9.89 7.80 -2.99
C ILE A 107 10.94 8.08 -1.90
N GLY A 108 10.80 9.19 -1.15
CA GLY A 108 11.72 9.54 -0.07
C GLY A 108 11.79 8.47 1.03
N MET A 109 10.63 7.91 1.42
CA MET A 109 10.60 6.83 2.40
C MET A 109 11.22 5.54 1.87
N ASN A 110 10.99 5.18 0.61
CA ASN A 110 11.61 4.01 0.00
C ASN A 110 13.14 4.16 -0.12
N ILE A 111 13.64 5.36 -0.44
CA ILE A 111 15.09 5.67 -0.36
C ILE A 111 15.59 5.51 1.07
N THR A 112 14.84 5.97 2.07
CA THR A 112 15.21 5.81 3.49
C THR A 112 15.30 4.35 3.88
N PHE A 113 14.36 3.50 3.48
CA PHE A 113 14.41 2.04 3.72
C PHE A 113 15.64 1.40 3.07
N MET A 114 15.95 1.74 1.82
CA MET A 114 17.16 1.27 1.15
C MET A 114 18.45 1.68 1.89
N LEU A 115 18.54 2.93 2.31
CA LEU A 115 19.70 3.43 3.06
C LEU A 115 19.81 2.76 4.43
N ASN A 116 18.70 2.51 5.10
CA ASN A 116 18.65 1.79 6.37
C ASN A 116 19.20 0.36 6.26
N GLN A 117 18.82 -0.38 5.22
CA GLN A 117 19.35 -1.72 4.95
C GLN A 117 20.88 -1.68 4.68
N GLN A 118 21.36 -0.70 3.92
CA GLN A 118 22.80 -0.54 3.68
C GLN A 118 23.56 -0.18 4.96
N LEU A 119 22.98 0.72 5.78
CA LEU A 119 23.55 1.09 7.07
C LEU A 119 23.62 -0.13 8.01
N ALA A 120 22.58 -0.96 8.04
CA ALA A 120 22.54 -2.17 8.85
C ALA A 120 23.69 -3.14 8.48
N LYS A 121 23.90 -3.40 7.19
CA LYS A 121 25.02 -4.24 6.69
C LYS A 121 26.40 -3.68 7.04
N LEU A 122 26.58 -2.36 6.86
CA LEU A 122 27.86 -1.72 7.20
C LEU A 122 28.13 -1.72 8.71
N SER A 123 27.09 -1.52 9.52
CA SER A 123 27.17 -1.53 10.98
C SER A 123 27.60 -2.91 11.51
N GLU A 124 27.10 -3.99 10.92
CA GLU A 124 27.54 -5.35 11.23
C GLU A 124 29.03 -5.51 10.97
N LYS A 125 29.46 -5.16 9.75
CA LYS A 125 30.85 -5.31 9.30
C LYS A 125 31.86 -4.58 10.21
N TYR A 126 31.46 -3.41 10.73
CA TYR A 126 32.35 -2.55 11.52
C TYR A 126 32.04 -2.57 13.03
N GLY A 127 31.12 -3.41 13.48
CA GLY A 127 30.80 -3.60 14.90
C GLY A 127 30.03 -2.43 15.54
N TYR A 128 29.30 -1.63 14.75
CA TYR A 128 28.45 -0.56 15.29
C TYR A 128 27.12 -1.11 15.81
N ARG A 129 26.63 -0.49 16.89
CA ARG A 129 25.29 -0.78 17.41
C ARG A 129 24.29 0.20 16.82
N LEU A 130 23.12 -0.33 16.44
CA LEU A 130 22.03 0.45 15.89
C LEU A 130 20.94 0.67 16.95
N SER A 131 20.36 1.86 16.92
CA SER A 131 19.13 2.19 17.66
C SER A 131 18.23 3.03 16.77
N LEU A 132 16.92 2.87 16.94
CA LEU A 132 15.90 3.62 16.24
C LEU A 132 15.09 4.43 17.25
N THR A 133 14.89 5.72 16.99
CA THR A 133 14.03 6.57 17.79
C THR A 133 13.03 7.26 16.88
N GLU A 134 11.76 7.21 17.24
CA GLU A 134 10.71 7.95 16.54
C GLU A 134 10.03 8.95 17.47
N THR A 135 9.59 10.08 16.91
CA THR A 135 8.85 11.11 17.63
C THR A 135 7.60 11.47 16.85
N HIS A 136 6.46 11.44 17.52
CA HIS A 136 5.16 11.77 16.93
C HIS A 136 4.38 12.73 17.81
N HIS A 137 3.35 13.34 17.23
CA HIS A 137 2.37 14.11 17.97
C HIS A 137 1.58 13.22 18.95
N ILE A 138 1.03 13.82 19.99
CA ILE A 138 0.35 13.11 21.09
C ILE A 138 -0.90 12.32 20.66
N HIS A 139 -1.48 12.65 19.50
CA HIS A 139 -2.70 12.02 18.98
C HIS A 139 -2.43 10.80 18.10
N LYS A 140 -1.17 10.37 17.92
CA LYS A 140 -0.87 9.16 17.15
C LYS A 140 -1.28 7.93 17.95
N LEU A 141 -2.16 7.11 17.35
CA LEU A 141 -2.74 5.94 18.01
C LEU A 141 -1.85 4.70 17.90
N ASP A 142 -1.23 4.48 16.74
CA ASP A 142 -0.32 3.36 16.48
C ASP A 142 1.10 3.67 16.98
N LYS A 143 1.58 2.85 17.92
CA LYS A 143 2.94 2.91 18.49
C LYS A 143 3.48 1.49 18.68
N PRO A 144 4.58 1.14 18.03
CA PRO A 144 5.36 1.93 17.07
C PRO A 144 4.60 2.19 15.76
N SER A 145 5.06 3.18 14.98
CA SER A 145 4.50 3.43 13.64
C SER A 145 4.85 2.30 12.68
N GLY A 146 4.01 2.07 11.66
CA GLY A 146 4.34 1.09 10.61
C GLY A 146 5.69 1.37 9.92
N THR A 147 6.09 2.63 9.82
CA THR A 147 7.42 3.03 9.33
C THR A 147 8.54 2.58 10.25
N ALA A 148 8.38 2.76 11.56
CA ALA A 148 9.40 2.32 12.53
C ALA A 148 9.51 0.79 12.59
N VAL A 149 8.37 0.09 12.53
CA VAL A 149 8.36 -1.39 12.42
C VAL A 149 9.14 -1.83 11.19
N LYS A 150 8.84 -1.28 10.00
CA LYS A 150 9.53 -1.63 8.76
C LYS A 150 11.04 -1.35 8.84
N LEU A 151 11.46 -0.21 9.41
CA LEU A 151 12.88 0.11 9.60
C LEU A 151 13.57 -0.89 10.53
N ALA A 152 12.89 -1.31 11.62
CA ALA A 152 13.44 -2.30 12.55
C ALA A 152 13.54 -3.70 11.92
N GLU A 153 12.54 -4.11 11.14
CA GLU A 153 12.55 -5.37 10.39
C GLU A 153 13.67 -5.38 9.33
N ASP A 154 13.83 -4.31 8.57
CA ASP A 154 14.92 -4.16 7.59
C ASP A 154 16.30 -4.26 8.24
N ILE A 155 16.47 -3.76 9.47
CA ILE A 155 17.73 -3.92 10.23
C ILE A 155 17.95 -5.39 10.56
N ILE A 156 16.94 -6.10 11.08
CA ILE A 156 17.04 -7.52 11.43
C ILE A 156 17.35 -8.38 10.21
N GLU A 157 16.66 -8.13 9.10
CA GLU A 157 16.87 -8.86 7.85
C GLU A 157 18.27 -8.62 7.24
N SER A 158 18.88 -7.47 7.54
CA SER A 158 20.14 -7.03 6.91
C SER A 158 21.38 -7.14 7.81
N ASN A 159 21.23 -7.56 9.09
CA ASN A 159 22.31 -7.59 10.08
C ASN A 159 22.11 -8.75 11.05
N GLU A 160 22.97 -9.77 10.96
CA GLU A 160 22.87 -11.02 11.74
C GLU A 160 23.08 -10.84 13.26
N ASN A 161 23.58 -9.66 13.71
CA ASN A 161 23.70 -9.35 15.12
C ASN A 161 22.37 -9.05 15.81
N TYR A 162 21.29 -8.91 15.03
CA TYR A 162 19.95 -8.64 15.52
C TYR A 162 18.98 -9.73 15.10
N ASN A 163 18.23 -10.27 16.07
CA ASN A 163 17.16 -11.26 15.84
C ASN A 163 15.79 -10.78 16.33
N SER A 164 15.75 -9.65 17.02
CA SER A 164 14.52 -9.03 17.53
C SER A 164 14.78 -7.56 17.86
N TRP A 165 13.72 -6.79 17.98
CA TRP A 165 13.76 -5.44 18.50
C TRP A 165 12.84 -5.29 19.72
N LYS A 166 13.11 -4.30 20.55
CA LYS A 166 12.30 -3.96 21.73
C LYS A 166 12.01 -2.46 21.70
N LEU A 167 10.79 -2.12 22.15
CA LEU A 167 10.41 -0.75 22.49
C LEU A 167 10.99 -0.34 23.82
#